data_1cf73a05c6b4d23cd1ce7085d97316f2
#
_entry.id   1cf73a05c6b4d23cd1ce7085d97316f2
#
_cell.length_a   1.000
_cell.length_b   1.000
_cell.length_c   1.000
_cell.angle_alpha   90.00
_cell.angle_beta   90.00
_cell.angle_gamma   90.00
#
_symmetry.space_group_name_H-M   'P 1'
#
loop_
_entity.id
_entity.type
_entity.pdbx_description
1 polymer ?
#
loop_
_entity_poly.entity_id
_entity_poly.type
_entity_poly.pdbx_seq_one_letter_code
_entity_poly.pdbx_strand_id
1 'polypeptide(L)'
;SIRRQRQMCIRDRYKIDLNSDLGEGAAFDAQIIPLITDANIACGFHAGGSEIMDKTIDLCRASGVAFGAHPGYPDRENFGRTKMTVTPKQVYDFTLYQLGALGAFAVAKGIKMQHVKPHGAMYNAAAKDPALAAAIADAIKDFDPSLILLALANSEMIKAAKSRGLRYASEIFADRAYEADGSLRARTLDGSMITDESLAISRVIRMIKEGKVTAYSGEDIDIEAHSVCVHGDGKKALDFVRALNKAFAENGIRTVSLAEAIL
;
A
#
# COMPACT_ATOMS: atom_id res chain seq x y z
N SER A 1 -27.88 25.52 9.16
CA SER A 1 -28.53 25.08 10.39
C SER A 1 -27.64 24.07 11.11
N ILE A 2 -27.73 24.04 12.43
CA ILE A 2 -26.95 23.18 13.36
C ILE A 2 -27.00 21.68 12.95
N ARG A 3 -28.09 21.24 12.36
CA ARG A 3 -28.27 19.86 11.87
C ARG A 3 -27.40 19.57 10.65
N ARG A 4 -27.19 20.53 9.75
CA ARG A 4 -26.28 20.42 8.59
C ARG A 4 -24.81 20.45 9.03
N GLN A 5 -24.47 21.29 10.03
CA GLN A 5 -23.12 21.33 10.60
C GLN A 5 -22.79 20.05 11.40
N ARG A 6 -23.75 19.50 12.18
CA ARG A 6 -23.56 18.19 12.82
C ARG A 6 -23.44 17.03 11.82
N GLN A 7 -24.17 17.05 10.72
CA GLN A 7 -24.02 16.05 9.65
C GLN A 7 -22.70 16.20 8.86
N MET A 8 -22.20 17.44 8.66
CA MET A 8 -20.87 17.68 8.10
C MET A 8 -19.75 17.18 9.03
N CYS A 9 -19.84 17.43 10.34
CA CYS A 9 -18.86 16.93 11.32
C CYS A 9 -18.83 15.40 11.48
N ILE A 10 -19.91 14.70 11.13
CA ILE A 10 -19.98 13.23 11.19
C ILE A 10 -19.44 12.60 9.89
N ARG A 11 -19.59 13.25 8.75
CA ARG A 11 -19.15 12.75 7.44
C ARG A 11 -17.62 12.77 7.23
N ASP A 12 -16.90 13.62 7.95
CA ASP A 12 -15.44 13.80 7.76
C ASP A 12 -14.60 13.15 8.88
N ARG A 13 -15.20 12.26 9.68
CA ARG A 13 -14.55 11.72 10.87
C ARG A 13 -13.49 10.66 10.55
N TYR A 14 -13.66 9.94 9.45
CA TYR A 14 -12.74 8.89 9.04
C TYR A 14 -12.16 9.20 7.66
N LYS A 15 -10.85 9.16 7.56
CA LYS A 15 -10.10 9.34 6.33
C LYS A 15 -9.34 8.05 6.04
N ILE A 16 -9.25 7.66 4.79
CA ILE A 16 -8.50 6.48 4.37
C ILE A 16 -7.93 6.71 2.97
N ASP A 17 -6.71 6.29 2.74
CA ASP A 17 -6.15 6.13 1.42
C ASP A 17 -6.56 4.78 0.83
N LEU A 18 -6.78 4.75 -0.48
CA LEU A 18 -7.06 3.54 -1.25
C LEU A 18 -5.97 3.37 -2.30
N ASN A 19 -5.10 2.38 -2.09
CA ASN A 19 -3.95 2.14 -2.96
C ASN A 19 -4.08 0.85 -3.78
N SER A 20 -3.39 0.80 -4.92
CA SER A 20 -3.26 -0.40 -5.73
C SER A 20 -1.85 -0.53 -6.30
N ASP A 21 -1.38 -1.79 -6.43
CA ASP A 21 -0.12 -2.13 -7.07
C ASP A 21 -0.31 -2.14 -8.59
N LEU A 22 0.43 -1.31 -9.32
CA LEU A 22 0.24 -1.01 -10.72
C LEU A 22 1.58 -0.97 -11.48
N GLY A 23 1.49 -0.88 -12.81
CA GLY A 23 2.69 -0.94 -13.63
C GLY A 23 3.33 -2.33 -13.64
N GLU A 24 2.57 -3.35 -13.30
CA GLU A 24 3.01 -4.74 -13.25
C GLU A 24 2.69 -5.52 -14.53
N GLY A 25 2.12 -4.84 -15.53
CA GLY A 25 1.73 -5.43 -16.81
C GLY A 25 0.28 -5.86 -16.86
N ALA A 26 -0.54 -5.50 -15.88
CA ALA A 26 -1.97 -5.79 -15.89
C ALA A 26 -2.74 -4.94 -16.90
N ALA A 27 -3.78 -5.51 -17.52
CA ALA A 27 -4.56 -4.85 -18.57
C ALA A 27 -5.52 -3.76 -18.03
N PHE A 28 -5.72 -3.67 -16.70
CA PHE A 28 -6.75 -2.84 -16.08
C PHE A 28 -6.23 -1.59 -15.37
N ASP A 29 -4.92 -1.31 -15.38
CA ASP A 29 -4.30 -0.16 -14.71
C ASP A 29 -5.02 1.15 -15.03
N ALA A 30 -5.26 1.43 -16.33
CA ALA A 30 -5.93 2.64 -16.76
C ALA A 30 -7.39 2.78 -16.26
N GLN A 31 -8.05 1.68 -15.90
CA GLN A 31 -9.41 1.66 -15.40
C GLN A 31 -9.47 1.73 -13.87
N ILE A 32 -8.43 1.25 -13.17
CA ILE A 32 -8.32 1.26 -11.71
C ILE A 32 -7.84 2.63 -11.22
N ILE A 33 -6.86 3.24 -11.88
CA ILE A 33 -6.28 4.53 -11.47
C ILE A 33 -7.34 5.58 -11.12
N PRO A 34 -8.40 5.84 -11.91
CA PRO A 34 -9.40 6.84 -11.55
C PRO A 34 -10.26 6.51 -10.31
N LEU A 35 -10.14 5.30 -9.76
CA LEU A 35 -10.94 4.80 -8.64
C LEU A 35 -10.17 4.71 -7.33
N ILE A 36 -8.87 4.99 -7.36
CA ILE A 36 -7.94 4.93 -6.20
C ILE A 36 -7.40 6.32 -5.89
N THR A 37 -6.71 6.46 -4.77
CA THR A 37 -6.08 7.72 -4.36
C THR A 37 -4.57 7.69 -4.52
N ASP A 38 -3.97 6.50 -4.49
CA ASP A 38 -2.52 6.31 -4.61
C ASP A 38 -2.17 5.04 -5.40
N ALA A 39 -1.16 5.15 -6.28
CA ALA A 39 -0.65 4.08 -7.12
C ALA A 39 0.76 3.65 -6.69
N ASN A 40 0.99 2.36 -6.46
CA ASN A 40 2.32 1.81 -6.21
C ASN A 40 2.89 1.29 -7.53
N ILE A 41 3.87 1.98 -8.12
CA ILE A 41 4.37 1.69 -9.47
C ILE A 41 5.56 0.74 -9.40
N ALA A 42 5.47 -0.42 -10.05
CA ALA A 42 6.53 -1.41 -10.17
C ALA A 42 7.78 -0.81 -10.82
N CYS A 43 8.95 -1.08 -10.24
CA CYS A 43 10.21 -0.40 -10.59
C CYS A 43 11.20 -1.28 -11.37
N GLY A 44 10.72 -2.31 -12.05
CA GLY A 44 11.50 -3.10 -13.02
C GLY A 44 12.12 -4.39 -12.48
N PHE A 45 12.24 -4.61 -11.18
CA PHE A 45 12.82 -5.84 -10.63
C PHE A 45 11.85 -7.01 -10.65
N HIS A 46 10.72 -6.89 -9.94
CA HIS A 46 9.71 -7.95 -9.93
C HIS A 46 8.75 -7.87 -11.13
N ALA A 47 8.47 -6.66 -11.59
CA ALA A 47 7.59 -6.37 -12.72
C ALA A 47 7.87 -4.97 -13.28
N GLY A 48 7.17 -4.58 -14.32
CA GLY A 48 7.31 -3.27 -14.93
C GLY A 48 8.56 -3.13 -15.82
N GLY A 49 8.96 -1.92 -16.04
CA GLY A 49 10.09 -1.52 -16.88
C GLY A 49 9.96 -0.07 -17.31
N SER A 50 10.92 0.47 -18.06
CA SER A 50 10.99 1.88 -18.43
C SER A 50 9.72 2.42 -19.08
N GLU A 51 9.20 1.74 -20.11
CA GLU A 51 8.00 2.15 -20.82
C GLU A 51 6.75 2.11 -19.94
N ILE A 52 6.64 1.07 -19.09
CA ILE A 52 5.49 0.90 -18.20
C ILE A 52 5.51 1.96 -17.10
N MET A 53 6.67 2.24 -16.49
CA MET A 53 6.82 3.32 -15.50
C MET A 53 6.40 4.67 -16.10
N ASP A 54 6.93 5.00 -17.28
CA ASP A 54 6.64 6.24 -17.97
C ASP A 54 5.13 6.41 -18.23
N LYS A 55 4.50 5.39 -18.80
CA LYS A 55 3.07 5.36 -19.09
C LYS A 55 2.20 5.43 -17.84
N THR A 56 2.55 4.66 -16.79
CA THR A 56 1.74 4.61 -15.56
C THR A 56 1.79 5.95 -14.82
N ILE A 57 2.95 6.61 -14.80
CA ILE A 57 3.08 7.98 -14.25
C ILE A 57 2.16 8.96 -15.00
N ASP A 58 2.10 8.89 -16.35
CA ASP A 58 1.22 9.76 -17.11
C ASP A 58 -0.26 9.50 -16.84
N LEU A 59 -0.66 8.25 -16.67
CA LEU A 59 -2.02 7.89 -16.26
C LEU A 59 -2.37 8.44 -14.87
N CYS A 60 -1.48 8.32 -13.90
CA CYS A 60 -1.66 8.89 -12.56
C CYS A 60 -1.80 10.41 -12.63
N ARG A 61 -0.91 11.08 -13.37
CA ARG A 61 -0.96 12.54 -13.56
C ARG A 61 -2.27 12.99 -14.20
N ALA A 62 -2.72 12.31 -15.25
CA ALA A 62 -3.96 12.64 -15.96
C ALA A 62 -5.21 12.47 -15.07
N SER A 63 -5.16 11.55 -14.11
CA SER A 63 -6.27 11.25 -13.18
C SER A 63 -6.16 12.02 -11.85
N GLY A 64 -5.08 12.78 -11.62
CA GLY A 64 -4.85 13.47 -10.35
C GLY A 64 -4.57 12.53 -9.17
N VAL A 65 -4.12 11.31 -9.46
CA VAL A 65 -3.79 10.27 -8.47
C VAL A 65 -2.32 10.39 -8.10
N ALA A 66 -2.02 10.35 -6.81
CA ALA A 66 -0.64 10.33 -6.33
C ALA A 66 0.01 8.97 -6.63
N PHE A 67 1.34 8.94 -6.68
CA PHE A 67 2.05 7.70 -6.93
C PHE A 67 3.31 7.57 -6.09
N GLY A 68 3.74 6.34 -5.91
CA GLY A 68 4.96 5.97 -5.22
C GLY A 68 5.67 4.79 -5.86
N ALA A 69 6.89 4.54 -5.37
CA ALA A 69 7.69 3.42 -5.83
C ALA A 69 7.26 2.11 -5.16
N HIS A 70 7.24 1.04 -5.97
CA HIS A 70 6.93 -0.32 -5.54
C HIS A 70 8.14 -1.25 -5.75
N PRO A 71 9.23 -1.06 -4.95
CA PRO A 71 10.45 -1.82 -5.10
C PRO A 71 10.28 -3.26 -4.60
N GLY A 72 10.77 -4.22 -5.37
CA GLY A 72 10.77 -5.64 -5.02
C GLY A 72 12.14 -6.28 -5.13
N TYR A 73 12.23 -7.57 -4.80
CA TYR A 73 13.41 -8.37 -5.07
C TYR A 73 13.62 -8.57 -6.59
N PRO A 74 14.87 -8.77 -7.05
CA PRO A 74 15.18 -9.04 -8.45
C PRO A 74 14.81 -10.50 -8.82
N ASP A 75 13.53 -10.81 -8.77
CA ASP A 75 12.93 -12.13 -8.97
C ASP A 75 11.73 -12.01 -9.92
N ARG A 76 12.02 -11.58 -11.15
CA ARG A 76 10.99 -11.34 -12.17
C ARG A 76 10.21 -12.61 -12.55
N GLU A 77 10.91 -13.75 -12.59
CA GLU A 77 10.31 -15.03 -12.95
C GLU A 77 9.19 -15.47 -11.99
N ASN A 78 9.34 -15.13 -10.70
CA ASN A 78 8.35 -15.45 -9.68
C ASN A 78 7.62 -14.19 -9.16
N PHE A 79 7.67 -13.12 -9.92
CA PHE A 79 6.97 -11.88 -9.57
C PHE A 79 7.37 -11.31 -8.20
N GLY A 80 8.65 -11.43 -7.81
CA GLY A 80 9.15 -10.94 -6.53
C GLY A 80 8.57 -11.63 -5.29
N ARG A 81 7.96 -12.81 -5.46
CA ARG A 81 7.26 -13.53 -4.37
C ARG A 81 8.07 -14.65 -3.73
N THR A 82 9.22 -14.98 -4.30
CA THR A 82 10.11 -16.00 -3.72
C THR A 82 10.89 -15.42 -2.56
N LYS A 83 10.95 -16.17 -1.45
CA LYS A 83 11.81 -15.82 -0.32
C LYS A 83 13.27 -15.89 -0.75
N MET A 84 13.98 -14.78 -0.64
CA MET A 84 15.41 -14.68 -0.92
C MET A 84 16.21 -14.54 0.38
N THR A 85 17.39 -15.17 0.43
CA THR A 85 18.37 -14.90 1.47
C THR A 85 19.19 -13.68 1.05
N VAL A 86 18.98 -12.57 1.71
CA VAL A 86 19.60 -11.28 1.38
C VAL A 86 20.18 -10.62 2.64
N THR A 87 21.21 -9.82 2.45
CA THR A 87 21.75 -8.96 3.51
C THR A 87 20.98 -7.64 3.56
N PRO A 88 20.98 -6.92 4.71
CA PRO A 88 20.41 -5.57 4.79
C PRO A 88 21.00 -4.61 3.75
N LYS A 89 22.32 -4.72 3.46
CA LYS A 89 22.95 -3.89 2.43
C LYS A 89 22.38 -4.15 1.04
N GLN A 90 22.10 -5.40 0.68
CA GLN A 90 21.46 -5.72 -0.60
C GLN A 90 20.02 -5.16 -0.67
N VAL A 91 19.26 -5.24 0.42
CA VAL A 91 17.90 -4.66 0.48
C VAL A 91 17.94 -3.13 0.33
N TYR A 92 18.90 -2.48 0.99
CA TYR A 92 19.13 -1.05 0.80
C TYR A 92 19.43 -0.72 -0.66
N ASP A 93 20.38 -1.44 -1.29
CA ASP A 93 20.79 -1.20 -2.67
C ASP A 93 19.64 -1.46 -3.66
N PHE A 94 18.87 -2.55 -3.47
CA PHE A 94 17.68 -2.85 -4.29
C PHE A 94 16.62 -1.78 -4.18
N THR A 95 16.40 -1.25 -2.98
CA THR A 95 15.44 -0.19 -2.74
C THR A 95 15.90 1.10 -3.42
N LEU A 96 17.12 1.55 -3.12
CA LEU A 96 17.67 2.80 -3.65
C LEU A 96 17.73 2.81 -5.19
N TYR A 97 18.16 1.69 -5.80
CA TYR A 97 18.20 1.54 -7.27
C TYR A 97 16.81 1.76 -7.90
N GLN A 98 15.80 1.13 -7.34
CA GLN A 98 14.44 1.21 -7.84
C GLN A 98 13.78 2.58 -7.59
N LEU A 99 14.08 3.21 -6.46
CA LEU A 99 13.70 4.61 -6.20
C LEU A 99 14.30 5.55 -7.24
N GLY A 100 15.60 5.38 -7.54
CA GLY A 100 16.29 6.16 -8.56
C GLY A 100 15.68 5.96 -9.95
N ALA A 101 15.33 4.73 -10.31
CA ALA A 101 14.71 4.41 -11.59
C ALA A 101 13.38 5.16 -11.78
N LEU A 102 12.42 5.02 -10.85
CA LEU A 102 11.12 5.70 -10.94
C LEU A 102 11.27 7.22 -10.74
N GLY A 103 12.15 7.62 -9.82
CA GLY A 103 12.43 9.05 -9.52
C GLY A 103 12.94 9.82 -10.72
N ALA A 104 13.75 9.21 -11.58
CA ALA A 104 14.23 9.84 -12.80
C ALA A 104 13.08 10.21 -13.76
N PHE A 105 12.10 9.32 -13.92
CA PHE A 105 10.90 9.61 -14.72
C PHE A 105 10.03 10.68 -14.08
N ALA A 106 9.86 10.64 -12.75
CA ALA A 106 9.11 11.66 -12.02
C ALA A 106 9.72 13.06 -12.21
N VAL A 107 11.04 13.18 -12.05
CA VAL A 107 11.78 14.44 -12.27
C VAL A 107 11.66 14.93 -13.71
N ALA A 108 11.84 14.05 -14.70
CA ALA A 108 11.72 14.38 -16.11
C ALA A 108 10.31 14.92 -16.48
N LYS A 109 9.28 14.47 -15.76
CA LYS A 109 7.89 14.93 -15.95
C LYS A 109 7.50 16.11 -15.04
N GLY A 110 8.41 16.61 -14.20
CA GLY A 110 8.16 17.73 -13.28
C GLY A 110 7.16 17.42 -12.17
N ILE A 111 7.05 16.16 -11.75
CA ILE A 111 6.16 15.69 -10.69
C ILE A 111 6.95 14.96 -9.60
N LYS A 112 6.34 14.78 -8.42
CA LYS A 112 7.01 14.14 -7.28
C LYS A 112 6.35 12.83 -6.91
N MET A 113 7.16 11.84 -6.56
CA MET A 113 6.70 10.67 -5.84
C MET A 113 6.23 11.07 -4.44
N GLN A 114 5.19 10.40 -3.93
CA GLN A 114 4.67 10.64 -2.60
C GLN A 114 5.18 9.63 -1.57
N HIS A 115 5.31 8.36 -1.97
CA HIS A 115 5.53 7.26 -1.03
C HIS A 115 6.38 6.13 -1.62
N VAL A 116 6.73 5.19 -0.76
CA VAL A 116 7.40 3.94 -1.12
C VAL A 116 6.67 2.80 -0.42
N LYS A 117 6.27 1.79 -1.17
CA LYS A 117 5.68 0.54 -0.68
C LYS A 117 6.49 -0.64 -1.21
N PRO A 118 7.23 -1.37 -0.38
CA PRO A 118 7.93 -2.58 -0.84
C PRO A 118 6.96 -3.64 -1.37
N HIS A 119 7.42 -4.44 -2.34
CA HIS A 119 6.62 -5.50 -2.96
C HIS A 119 6.87 -6.88 -2.35
N GLY A 120 5.84 -7.71 -2.33
CA GLY A 120 5.90 -9.17 -2.27
C GLY A 120 6.73 -9.74 -1.12
N ALA A 121 7.74 -10.58 -1.47
CA ALA A 121 8.56 -11.23 -0.48
C ALA A 121 9.45 -10.25 0.31
N MET A 122 9.89 -9.15 -0.30
CA MET A 122 10.64 -8.09 0.39
C MET A 122 9.78 -7.40 1.45
N TYR A 123 8.52 -7.07 1.12
CA TYR A 123 7.56 -6.51 2.06
C TYR A 123 7.32 -7.43 3.26
N ASN A 124 7.01 -8.71 3.00
CA ASN A 124 6.72 -9.67 4.06
C ASN A 124 7.94 -9.99 4.94
N ALA A 125 9.15 -10.03 4.37
CA ALA A 125 10.38 -10.23 5.12
C ALA A 125 10.68 -9.02 6.01
N ALA A 126 10.64 -7.81 5.45
CA ALA A 126 10.90 -6.58 6.20
C ALA A 126 9.79 -6.26 7.23
N ALA A 127 8.57 -6.78 7.06
CA ALA A 127 7.54 -6.66 8.08
C ALA A 127 7.92 -7.33 9.41
N LYS A 128 8.80 -8.34 9.38
CA LYS A 128 9.19 -9.15 10.54
C LYS A 128 10.67 -9.00 10.94
N ASP A 129 11.51 -8.55 10.04
CA ASP A 129 12.97 -8.43 10.26
C ASP A 129 13.37 -6.96 10.44
N PRO A 130 13.80 -6.57 11.67
CA PRO A 130 14.20 -5.19 11.96
C PRO A 130 15.38 -4.69 11.12
N ALA A 131 16.31 -5.58 10.73
CA ALA A 131 17.48 -5.18 9.96
C ALA A 131 17.12 -4.88 8.50
N LEU A 132 16.22 -5.68 7.90
CA LEU A 132 15.71 -5.44 6.56
C LEU A 132 14.80 -4.20 6.53
N ALA A 133 13.94 -4.03 7.55
CA ALA A 133 13.10 -2.84 7.72
C ALA A 133 13.94 -1.56 7.83
N ALA A 134 15.02 -1.63 8.62
CA ALA A 134 15.98 -0.56 8.76
C ALA A 134 16.61 -0.16 7.42
N ALA A 135 17.07 -1.15 6.65
CA ALA A 135 17.71 -0.93 5.35
C ALA A 135 16.77 -0.23 4.34
N ILE A 136 15.49 -0.63 4.31
CA ILE A 136 14.48 0.05 3.46
C ILE A 136 14.29 1.50 3.90
N ALA A 137 14.11 1.73 5.20
CA ALA A 137 13.89 3.07 5.73
C ALA A 137 15.12 3.98 5.52
N ASP A 138 16.34 3.45 5.64
CA ASP A 138 17.57 4.18 5.35
C ASP A 138 17.67 4.55 3.88
N ALA A 139 17.38 3.63 2.96
CA ALA A 139 17.37 3.90 1.52
C ALA A 139 16.36 5.00 1.13
N ILE A 140 15.17 4.99 1.74
CA ILE A 140 14.15 6.03 1.51
C ILE A 140 14.65 7.39 2.03
N LYS A 141 15.20 7.42 3.24
CA LYS A 141 15.69 8.64 3.87
C LYS A 141 16.84 9.28 3.09
N ASP A 142 17.76 8.46 2.60
CA ASP A 142 18.91 8.91 1.82
C ASP A 142 18.50 9.39 0.42
N PHE A 143 17.44 8.81 -0.16
CA PHE A 143 16.90 9.23 -1.45
C PHE A 143 16.09 10.53 -1.34
N ASP A 144 15.06 10.55 -0.51
CA ASP A 144 14.23 11.72 -0.23
C ASP A 144 13.50 11.54 1.11
N PRO A 145 13.90 12.26 2.18
CA PRO A 145 13.29 12.15 3.50
C PRO A 145 11.84 12.67 3.57
N SER A 146 11.33 13.28 2.52
CA SER A 146 9.95 13.73 2.43
C SER A 146 8.96 12.62 2.04
N LEU A 147 9.47 11.47 1.55
CA LEU A 147 8.64 10.33 1.17
C LEU A 147 8.00 9.66 2.39
N ILE A 148 6.86 9.04 2.16
CA ILE A 148 6.11 8.27 3.15
C ILE A 148 6.46 6.78 2.96
N LEU A 149 6.86 6.08 4.01
CA LEU A 149 6.94 4.62 3.97
C LEU A 149 5.54 4.04 4.20
N LEU A 150 4.94 3.46 3.16
CA LEU A 150 3.68 2.71 3.23
C LEU A 150 4.00 1.25 3.54
N ALA A 151 3.58 0.77 4.70
CA ALA A 151 3.95 -0.55 5.20
C ALA A 151 2.83 -1.19 6.02
N LEU A 152 2.89 -2.51 6.14
CA LEU A 152 1.95 -3.30 6.94
C LEU A 152 1.82 -2.71 8.35
N ALA A 153 0.60 -2.49 8.78
CA ALA A 153 0.30 -2.06 10.14
C ALA A 153 0.99 -2.98 11.17
N ASN A 154 1.48 -2.38 12.24
CA ASN A 154 2.19 -3.05 13.34
C ASN A 154 3.55 -3.71 12.97
N SER A 155 4.05 -3.54 11.74
CA SER A 155 5.29 -4.17 11.27
C SER A 155 6.56 -3.51 11.79
N GLU A 156 7.70 -4.22 11.63
CA GLU A 156 9.03 -3.67 11.89
C GLU A 156 9.36 -2.48 10.98
N MET A 157 8.77 -2.41 9.78
CA MET A 157 8.94 -1.26 8.87
C MET A 157 8.34 0.03 9.47
N ILE A 158 7.19 -0.05 10.15
CA ILE A 158 6.60 1.10 10.85
C ILE A 158 7.52 1.55 12.00
N LYS A 159 8.07 0.61 12.76
CA LYS A 159 9.04 0.92 13.84
C LYS A 159 10.32 1.54 13.29
N ALA A 160 10.83 1.01 12.17
CA ALA A 160 12.01 1.54 11.50
C ALA A 160 11.80 2.99 11.00
N ALA A 161 10.64 3.29 10.39
CA ALA A 161 10.28 4.63 9.96
C ALA A 161 10.24 5.60 11.15
N LYS A 162 9.54 5.24 12.23
CA LYS A 162 9.44 6.04 13.46
C LYS A 162 10.82 6.37 14.04
N SER A 163 11.70 5.36 14.15
CA SER A 163 13.04 5.55 14.73
C SER A 163 13.96 6.45 13.88
N ARG A 164 13.66 6.63 12.60
CA ARG A 164 14.43 7.46 11.65
C ARG A 164 13.82 8.82 11.38
N GLY A 165 12.65 9.11 11.96
CA GLY A 165 11.91 10.33 11.72
C GLY A 165 11.32 10.43 10.32
N LEU A 166 11.11 9.30 9.63
CA LEU A 166 10.38 9.25 8.38
C LEU A 166 8.88 9.29 8.64
N ARG A 167 8.14 9.94 7.74
CA ARG A 167 6.69 9.77 7.68
C ARG A 167 6.36 8.33 7.29
N TYR A 168 5.30 7.81 7.85
CA TYR A 168 4.84 6.46 7.56
C TYR A 168 3.32 6.40 7.45
N ALA A 169 2.84 5.37 6.78
CA ALA A 169 1.43 5.03 6.74
C ALA A 169 1.25 3.54 7.02
N SER A 170 0.30 3.23 7.89
CA SER A 170 -0.09 1.86 8.24
C SER A 170 -1.07 1.33 7.19
N GLU A 171 -0.65 0.30 6.45
CA GLU A 171 -1.44 -0.37 5.42
C GLU A 171 -2.22 -1.53 6.00
N ILE A 172 -3.48 -1.65 5.58
CA ILE A 172 -4.34 -2.81 5.84
C ILE A 172 -4.78 -3.48 4.53
N PHE A 173 -5.15 -4.74 4.62
CA PHE A 173 -5.55 -5.57 3.48
C PHE A 173 -6.98 -6.05 3.63
N ALA A 174 -7.79 -5.82 2.60
CA ALA A 174 -9.18 -6.24 2.56
C ALA A 174 -9.31 -7.76 2.41
N ASP A 175 -8.48 -8.34 1.55
CA ASP A 175 -8.55 -9.71 1.05
C ASP A 175 -7.64 -10.70 1.81
N ARG A 176 -6.97 -10.27 2.89
CA ARG A 176 -5.98 -11.08 3.61
C ARG A 176 -6.40 -11.36 5.06
N ALA A 177 -6.14 -12.60 5.51
CA ALA A 177 -6.23 -12.93 6.92
C ALA A 177 -4.99 -12.47 7.68
N TYR A 178 -5.19 -12.12 8.95
CA TYR A 178 -4.15 -11.72 9.88
C TYR A 178 -3.89 -12.82 10.90
N GLU A 179 -2.64 -12.99 11.32
CA GLU A 179 -2.27 -13.80 12.49
C GLU A 179 -2.40 -12.94 13.77
N ALA A 180 -2.36 -13.59 14.93
CA ALA A 180 -2.47 -12.93 16.23
C ALA A 180 -1.38 -11.86 16.50
N ASP A 181 -0.21 -12.01 15.86
CA ASP A 181 0.90 -11.05 15.94
C ASP A 181 0.72 -9.84 15.01
N GLY A 182 -0.39 -9.75 14.27
CA GLY A 182 -0.66 -8.70 13.28
C GLY A 182 -0.01 -8.93 11.92
N SER A 183 0.74 -10.01 11.74
CA SER A 183 1.29 -10.35 10.43
C SER A 183 0.23 -10.94 9.50
N LEU A 184 0.47 -10.85 8.19
CA LEU A 184 -0.40 -11.49 7.21
C LEU A 184 -0.18 -13.01 7.23
N ARG A 185 -1.27 -13.78 7.25
CA ARG A 185 -1.23 -15.23 7.09
C ARG A 185 -0.60 -15.61 5.75
N ALA A 186 0.36 -16.55 5.76
CA ALA A 186 1.07 -16.95 4.55
C ALA A 186 0.11 -17.47 3.49
N ARG A 187 0.30 -17.06 2.22
CA ARG A 187 -0.61 -17.44 1.10
C ARG A 187 -0.70 -18.96 0.87
N THR A 188 0.29 -19.71 1.33
CA THR A 188 0.33 -21.18 1.26
C THR A 188 -0.53 -21.88 2.32
N LEU A 189 -1.01 -21.13 3.30
CA LEU A 189 -1.85 -21.66 4.37
C LEU A 189 -3.34 -21.48 4.04
N ASP A 190 -4.13 -22.46 4.44
CA ASP A 190 -5.58 -22.39 4.30
C ASP A 190 -6.18 -21.19 5.04
N GLY A 191 -7.23 -20.59 4.46
CA GLY A 191 -7.89 -19.40 5.01
C GLY A 191 -7.04 -18.11 4.96
N SER A 192 -5.93 -18.09 4.21
CA SER A 192 -5.10 -16.88 4.05
C SER A 192 -5.75 -15.76 3.25
N MET A 193 -6.70 -16.11 2.38
CA MET A 193 -7.43 -15.18 1.52
C MET A 193 -8.90 -15.07 1.93
N ILE A 194 -9.41 -13.86 1.94
CA ILE A 194 -10.84 -13.56 2.12
C ILE A 194 -11.46 -13.39 0.74
N THR A 195 -12.23 -14.38 0.31
CA THR A 195 -12.84 -14.40 -1.05
C THR A 195 -14.27 -13.86 -1.07
N ASP A 196 -14.91 -13.77 0.08
CA ASP A 196 -16.24 -13.15 0.23
C ASP A 196 -16.08 -11.62 0.25
N GLU A 197 -16.63 -10.97 -0.76
CA GLU A 197 -16.56 -9.51 -0.94
C GLU A 197 -17.22 -8.75 0.21
N SER A 198 -18.39 -9.21 0.66
CA SER A 198 -19.14 -8.55 1.74
C SER A 198 -18.39 -8.63 3.07
N LEU A 199 -17.79 -9.78 3.35
CA LEU A 199 -16.93 -9.97 4.51
C LEU A 199 -15.67 -9.11 4.44
N ALA A 200 -15.00 -9.06 3.28
CA ALA A 200 -13.82 -8.22 3.08
C ALA A 200 -14.13 -6.74 3.34
N ILE A 201 -15.23 -6.22 2.77
CA ILE A 201 -15.66 -4.84 2.95
C ILE A 201 -16.01 -4.56 4.43
N SER A 202 -16.78 -5.42 5.08
CA SER A 202 -17.16 -5.23 6.49
C SER A 202 -15.95 -5.21 7.43
N ARG A 203 -14.96 -6.06 7.16
CA ARG A 203 -13.67 -6.08 7.89
C ARG A 203 -12.90 -4.79 7.72
N VAL A 204 -12.79 -4.27 6.50
CA VAL A 204 -12.11 -2.98 6.23
C VAL A 204 -12.80 -1.84 6.99
N ILE A 205 -14.13 -1.76 6.93
CA ILE A 205 -14.90 -0.74 7.66
C ILE A 205 -14.63 -0.83 9.17
N ARG A 206 -14.57 -2.04 9.71
CA ARG A 206 -14.26 -2.27 11.12
C ARG A 206 -12.83 -1.83 11.47
N MET A 207 -11.84 -2.20 10.65
CA MET A 207 -10.46 -1.76 10.85
C MET A 207 -10.34 -0.23 10.86
N ILE A 208 -11.05 0.48 9.98
CA ILE A 208 -11.02 1.94 9.89
C ILE A 208 -11.73 2.59 11.09
N LYS A 209 -12.91 2.08 11.49
CA LYS A 209 -13.76 2.73 12.50
C LYS A 209 -13.42 2.36 13.93
N GLU A 210 -13.05 1.11 14.14
CA GLU A 210 -12.80 0.55 15.47
C GLU A 210 -11.32 0.36 15.77
N GLY A 211 -10.45 0.43 14.76
CA GLY A 211 -9.03 0.13 14.92
C GLY A 211 -8.78 -1.34 15.28
N LYS A 212 -9.64 -2.27 14.81
CA LYS A 212 -9.57 -3.68 15.18
C LYS A 212 -9.78 -4.59 13.98
N VAL A 213 -9.08 -5.73 13.99
CA VAL A 213 -9.32 -6.84 13.07
C VAL A 213 -9.31 -8.17 13.83
N THR A 214 -10.20 -9.08 13.42
CA THR A 214 -10.20 -10.43 13.97
C THR A 214 -9.12 -11.26 13.27
N ALA A 215 -8.17 -11.79 14.03
CA ALA A 215 -7.14 -12.70 13.57
C ALA A 215 -7.73 -14.04 13.14
N TYR A 216 -6.95 -14.86 12.43
CA TYR A 216 -7.37 -16.20 12.02
C TYR A 216 -7.67 -17.12 13.22
N SER A 217 -6.97 -16.91 14.33
CA SER A 217 -7.22 -17.60 15.62
C SER A 217 -8.54 -17.22 16.29
N GLY A 218 -9.23 -16.17 15.82
CA GLY A 218 -10.53 -15.71 16.34
C GLY A 218 -10.45 -14.56 17.35
N GLU A 219 -9.26 -14.14 17.78
CA GLU A 219 -9.07 -13.01 18.67
C GLU A 219 -9.01 -11.68 17.92
N ASP A 220 -9.43 -10.60 18.58
CA ASP A 220 -9.30 -9.26 18.05
C ASP A 220 -7.95 -8.67 18.39
N ILE A 221 -7.29 -8.12 17.37
CA ILE A 221 -6.03 -7.38 17.52
C ILE A 221 -6.25 -5.90 17.14
N ASP A 222 -5.52 -5.01 17.80
CA ASP A 222 -5.53 -3.59 17.47
C ASP A 222 -4.75 -3.36 16.16
N ILE A 223 -5.31 -2.50 15.30
CA ILE A 223 -4.70 -2.16 14.01
C ILE A 223 -4.93 -0.69 13.66
N GLU A 224 -3.86 -0.01 13.26
CA GLU A 224 -3.93 1.35 12.73
C GLU A 224 -4.14 1.29 11.22
N ALA A 225 -5.10 2.03 10.68
CA ALA A 225 -5.43 2.02 9.26
C ALA A 225 -5.31 3.41 8.64
N HIS A 226 -4.28 3.63 7.83
CA HIS A 226 -4.10 4.84 7.02
C HIS A 226 -4.37 4.58 5.55
N SER A 227 -4.14 3.36 5.06
CA SER A 227 -4.33 2.99 3.66
C SER A 227 -4.87 1.57 3.55
N VAL A 228 -5.76 1.36 2.58
CA VAL A 228 -6.28 0.03 2.19
C VAL A 228 -5.67 -0.37 0.88
N CYS A 229 -5.00 -1.52 0.84
CA CYS A 229 -4.52 -2.11 -0.39
C CYS A 229 -5.61 -2.93 -1.07
N VAL A 230 -5.77 -2.70 -2.37
CA VAL A 230 -6.56 -3.57 -3.25
C VAL A 230 -5.66 -4.12 -4.33
N HIS A 231 -5.50 -5.44 -4.33
CA HIS A 231 -4.80 -6.12 -5.41
C HIS A 231 -5.73 -6.30 -6.61
N GLY A 232 -5.22 -6.10 -7.82
CA GLY A 232 -6.10 -6.07 -8.93
C GLY A 232 -5.59 -6.50 -10.29
N ASP A 233 -5.62 -7.81 -10.58
CA ASP A 233 -5.25 -8.33 -11.89
C ASP A 233 -6.47 -8.68 -12.78
N GLY A 234 -7.62 -8.00 -12.62
CA GLY A 234 -8.76 -8.34 -13.45
C GLY A 234 -10.06 -7.59 -13.16
N LYS A 235 -11.10 -7.95 -13.89
CA LYS A 235 -12.45 -7.36 -13.75
C LYS A 235 -12.97 -7.43 -12.32
N LYS A 236 -12.70 -8.52 -11.58
CA LYS A 236 -13.12 -8.66 -10.17
C LYS A 236 -12.51 -7.60 -9.28
N ALA A 237 -11.25 -7.21 -9.50
CA ALA A 237 -10.60 -6.16 -8.74
C ALA A 237 -11.24 -4.79 -9.01
N LEU A 238 -11.53 -4.49 -10.27
CA LEU A 238 -12.22 -3.25 -10.66
C LEU A 238 -13.61 -3.15 -9.98
N ASP A 239 -14.36 -4.24 -9.98
CA ASP A 239 -15.68 -4.29 -9.35
C ASP A 239 -15.54 -4.15 -7.81
N PHE A 240 -14.52 -4.78 -7.21
CA PHE A 240 -14.25 -4.68 -5.78
C PHE A 240 -13.84 -3.25 -5.35
N VAL A 241 -12.98 -2.56 -6.11
CA VAL A 241 -12.64 -1.16 -5.84
C VAL A 241 -13.87 -0.26 -5.87
N ARG A 242 -14.78 -0.47 -6.84
CA ARG A 242 -16.05 0.26 -6.89
C ARG A 242 -16.94 -0.03 -5.69
N ALA A 243 -17.04 -1.29 -5.28
CA ALA A 243 -17.82 -1.69 -4.11
C ALA A 243 -17.26 -1.09 -2.81
N LEU A 244 -15.92 -1.07 -2.64
CA LEU A 244 -15.27 -0.41 -1.52
C LEU A 244 -15.56 1.10 -1.48
N ASN A 245 -15.38 1.81 -2.59
CA ASN A 245 -15.67 3.25 -2.66
C ASN A 245 -17.13 3.56 -2.30
N LYS A 246 -18.07 2.75 -2.79
CA LYS A 246 -19.49 2.87 -2.43
C LYS A 246 -19.69 2.65 -0.93
N ALA A 247 -19.13 1.57 -0.37
CA ALA A 247 -19.25 1.25 1.04
C ALA A 247 -18.61 2.32 1.94
N PHE A 248 -17.48 2.90 1.54
CA PHE A 248 -16.86 4.01 2.27
C PHE A 248 -17.79 5.23 2.32
N ALA A 249 -18.37 5.63 1.18
CA ALA A 249 -19.31 6.76 1.13
C ALA A 249 -20.54 6.52 2.01
N GLU A 250 -21.11 5.31 1.98
CA GLU A 250 -22.27 4.91 2.80
C GLU A 250 -21.95 4.89 4.30
N ASN A 251 -20.68 4.67 4.64
CA ASN A 251 -20.21 4.58 6.02
C ASN A 251 -19.58 5.87 6.57
N GLY A 252 -19.61 6.98 5.80
CA GLY A 252 -19.04 8.26 6.20
C GLY A 252 -17.51 8.25 6.29
N ILE A 253 -16.87 7.38 5.51
CA ILE A 253 -15.41 7.30 5.33
C ILE A 253 -15.07 8.07 4.05
N ARG A 254 -14.14 9.00 4.13
CA ARG A 254 -13.68 9.79 2.98
C ARG A 254 -12.36 9.20 2.46
N THR A 255 -12.34 8.86 1.17
CA THR A 255 -11.09 8.51 0.49
C THR A 255 -10.28 9.77 0.22
N VAL A 256 -9.00 9.74 0.59
CA VAL A 256 -8.06 10.87 0.50
C VAL A 256 -6.69 10.37 0.09
N SER A 257 -5.79 11.25 -0.34
CA SER A 257 -4.40 10.85 -0.58
C SER A 257 -3.73 10.37 0.70
N LEU A 258 -2.70 9.54 0.54
CA LEU A 258 -1.92 9.01 1.68
C LEU A 258 -1.38 10.14 2.57
N ALA A 259 -0.91 11.24 1.97
CA ALA A 259 -0.42 12.40 2.73
C ALA A 259 -1.50 13.05 3.60
N GLU A 260 -2.76 13.04 3.18
CA GLU A 260 -3.88 13.54 3.98
C GLU A 260 -4.38 12.51 5.00
N ALA A 261 -4.28 11.22 4.70
CA ALA A 261 -4.72 10.15 5.60
C ALA A 261 -3.88 10.04 6.88
N ILE A 262 -2.61 10.46 6.84
CA ILE A 262 -1.68 10.42 7.97
C ILE A 262 -1.64 11.72 8.81
N LEU A 263 -2.46 12.72 8.47
CA LEU A 263 -2.64 13.97 9.23
C LEU A 263 -3.74 13.82 10.29
#